data_0914f8bef151593116a57fb42084dbed
#
_entry.id   0914f8bef151593116a57fb42084dbed
#
_cell.length_a   1.000
_cell.length_b   1.000
_cell.length_c   1.000
_cell.angle_alpha   90.00
_cell.angle_beta   90.00
_cell.angle_gamma   90.00
#
_symmetry.space_group_name_H-M   'P 1'
#
loop_
_entity.id
_entity.type
_entity.pdbx_description
1 polymer ?
#
loop_
_entity_poly.entity_id
_entity_poly.type
_entity_poly.pdbx_seq_one_letter_code
_entity_poly.pdbx_strand_id
1 'polypeptide(L)'
;YEMADGTKFSWSNPEQAKHPYLNRDPRFYATVLYDGAIWKKRPDDVCSSDPIGKIQTGYYEQENGFYTPGLDTRNSPIDDWNGTYTGYYMHKGVDPNMDQQYEYQKYPYRQIRYAEILLNYAECCIELGEYAEARKYINLIRHRANMPGLDESVSGNDLRERYRNERNIELAYEQNRFFDIRRWMIAPDVIKNAQGIDIRYPKGSDTPIYSIKEVQARSWDNKNYLLPISLEEMQKNANLIQN
;
A
#
# COMPACT_ATOMS: atom_id res chain seq x y z
N TYR A 1 3.98 4.66 -3.92
CA TYR A 1 5.00 4.11 -4.82
C TYR A 1 5.38 5.14 -5.87
N GLU A 2 6.66 5.20 -6.20
CA GLU A 2 7.19 6.05 -7.27
C GLU A 2 6.91 5.45 -8.66
N MET A 3 7.25 6.21 -9.69
CA MET A 3 7.44 5.69 -11.04
C MET A 3 8.78 4.93 -11.12
N ALA A 4 8.97 4.09 -12.11
CA ALA A 4 10.20 3.28 -12.27
C ALA A 4 11.45 4.14 -12.48
N ASP A 5 11.30 5.37 -12.94
CA ASP A 5 12.38 6.36 -13.10
C ASP A 5 12.72 7.12 -11.79
N GLY A 6 12.05 6.80 -10.67
CA GLY A 6 12.24 7.43 -9.38
C GLY A 6 11.48 8.75 -9.18
N THR A 7 10.68 9.18 -10.15
CA THR A 7 9.81 10.35 -9.99
C THR A 7 8.56 10.00 -9.17
N LYS A 8 7.96 11.02 -8.55
CA LYS A 8 6.70 10.81 -7.80
C LYS A 8 5.54 10.61 -8.77
N PHE A 9 4.71 9.63 -8.49
CA PHE A 9 3.43 9.48 -9.18
C PHE A 9 2.48 10.62 -8.82
N SER A 10 1.73 11.12 -9.82
CA SER A 10 0.75 12.18 -9.60
C SER A 10 -0.51 11.95 -10.43
N TRP A 11 -1.66 11.97 -9.78
CA TRP A 11 -2.96 11.99 -10.46
C TRP A 11 -3.20 13.27 -11.28
N SER A 12 -2.43 14.34 -11.03
CA SER A 12 -2.47 15.58 -11.81
C SER A 12 -1.69 15.49 -13.13
N ASN A 13 -0.90 14.42 -13.31
CA ASN A 13 -0.26 14.12 -14.59
C ASN A 13 -1.23 13.28 -15.43
N PRO A 14 -1.72 13.78 -16.58
CA PRO A 14 -2.74 13.12 -17.39
C PRO A 14 -2.36 11.70 -17.86
N GLU A 15 -1.08 11.52 -18.26
CA GLU A 15 -0.59 10.23 -18.73
C GLU A 15 -0.52 9.20 -17.59
N GLN A 16 -0.06 9.62 -16.41
CA GLN A 16 -0.03 8.77 -15.25
C GLN A 16 -1.44 8.45 -14.73
N ALA A 17 -2.34 9.43 -14.76
CA ALA A 17 -3.73 9.23 -14.36
C ALA A 17 -4.49 8.29 -15.30
N LYS A 18 -4.18 8.33 -16.61
CA LYS A 18 -4.75 7.43 -17.63
C LYS A 18 -4.23 6.00 -17.49
N HIS A 19 -2.98 5.83 -17.05
CA HIS A 19 -2.32 4.54 -16.91
C HIS A 19 -1.67 4.38 -15.53
N PRO A 20 -2.45 4.38 -14.43
CA PRO A 20 -1.91 4.52 -13.06
C PRO A 20 -1.08 3.32 -12.60
N TYR A 21 -1.14 2.23 -13.32
CA TYR A 21 -0.43 0.99 -12.99
C TYR A 21 0.79 0.72 -13.90
N LEU A 22 1.06 1.57 -14.90
CA LEU A 22 2.22 1.39 -15.77
C LEU A 22 3.46 2.08 -15.21
N ASN A 23 4.62 1.48 -15.49
CA ASN A 23 5.95 2.03 -15.17
C ASN A 23 6.10 2.46 -13.70
N ARG A 24 5.56 1.65 -12.77
CA ARG A 24 5.67 1.90 -11.32
C ARG A 24 6.92 1.22 -10.76
N ASP A 25 7.34 1.67 -9.58
CA ASP A 25 8.30 0.95 -8.73
C ASP A 25 7.97 -0.56 -8.74
N PRO A 26 8.91 -1.44 -9.06
CA PRO A 26 8.65 -2.89 -9.12
C PRO A 26 8.02 -3.46 -7.84
N ARG A 27 8.28 -2.84 -6.68
CA ARG A 27 7.66 -3.24 -5.41
C ARG A 27 6.17 -2.95 -5.34
N PHE A 28 5.64 -2.04 -6.17
CA PHE A 28 4.20 -1.85 -6.30
C PHE A 28 3.53 -3.16 -6.72
N TYR A 29 4.02 -3.78 -7.78
CA TYR A 29 3.47 -5.04 -8.31
C TYR A 29 3.69 -6.23 -7.37
N ALA A 30 4.75 -6.22 -6.58
CA ALA A 30 5.04 -7.25 -5.60
C ALA A 30 4.23 -7.08 -4.30
N THR A 31 3.63 -5.92 -4.08
CA THR A 31 2.98 -5.58 -2.80
C THR A 31 1.47 -5.55 -2.89
N VAL A 32 0.90 -5.11 -4.01
CA VAL A 32 -0.54 -4.97 -4.19
C VAL A 32 -1.02 -5.61 -5.49
N LEU A 33 -2.22 -6.17 -5.45
CA LEU A 33 -2.99 -6.54 -6.63
C LEU A 33 -3.92 -5.38 -6.97
N TYR A 34 -4.02 -5.06 -8.24
CA TYR A 34 -4.77 -3.95 -8.79
C TYR A 34 -5.61 -4.42 -9.97
N ASP A 35 -6.52 -3.62 -10.44
CA ASP A 35 -7.39 -3.96 -11.58
C ASP A 35 -6.56 -4.30 -12.83
N GLY A 36 -6.80 -5.47 -13.40
CA GLY A 36 -6.05 -5.99 -14.53
C GLY A 36 -4.81 -6.82 -14.18
N ALA A 37 -4.37 -6.86 -12.92
CA ALA A 37 -3.27 -7.73 -12.50
C ALA A 37 -3.65 -9.21 -12.66
N ILE A 38 -2.70 -10.02 -13.12
CA ILE A 38 -2.86 -11.48 -13.11
C ILE A 38 -2.45 -12.00 -11.74
N TRP A 39 -3.34 -12.79 -11.14
CA TRP A 39 -3.09 -13.39 -9.83
C TRP A 39 -2.94 -14.91 -9.95
N LYS A 40 -3.93 -15.66 -9.56
CA LYS A 40 -3.96 -17.12 -9.64
C LYS A 40 -5.21 -17.58 -10.38
N LYS A 41 -5.16 -18.77 -10.98
CA LYS A 41 -6.33 -19.39 -11.59
C LYS A 41 -7.52 -19.37 -10.64
N ARG A 42 -8.69 -19.03 -11.15
CA ARG A 42 -9.94 -19.06 -10.38
C ARG A 42 -10.30 -20.50 -10.00
N PRO A 43 -11.07 -20.71 -8.92
CA PRO A 43 -11.71 -21.99 -8.63
C PRO A 43 -12.53 -22.49 -9.83
N ASP A 44 -12.74 -23.80 -9.91
CA ASP A 44 -13.33 -24.44 -11.10
C ASP A 44 -14.76 -23.96 -11.41
N ASP A 45 -15.53 -23.59 -10.40
CA ASP A 45 -16.87 -23.02 -10.52
C ASP A 45 -16.90 -21.60 -11.13
N VAL A 46 -15.80 -20.86 -11.01
CA VAL A 46 -15.65 -19.48 -11.54
C VAL A 46 -14.76 -19.42 -12.77
N CYS A 47 -13.98 -20.46 -13.03
CA CYS A 47 -12.96 -20.51 -14.10
C CYS A 47 -13.53 -20.23 -15.50
N SER A 48 -14.80 -20.55 -15.74
CA SER A 48 -15.47 -20.26 -17.02
C SER A 48 -15.63 -18.76 -17.29
N SER A 49 -15.73 -17.95 -16.21
CA SER A 49 -15.88 -16.49 -16.31
C SER A 49 -14.53 -15.76 -16.37
N ASP A 50 -13.48 -16.38 -15.81
CA ASP A 50 -12.12 -15.84 -15.83
C ASP A 50 -11.08 -16.97 -15.76
N PRO A 51 -10.69 -17.54 -16.92
CA PRO A 51 -9.79 -18.68 -16.95
C PRO A 51 -8.33 -18.35 -16.59
N ILE A 52 -7.96 -17.08 -16.60
CA ILE A 52 -6.57 -16.63 -16.36
C ILE A 52 -6.32 -16.06 -14.97
N GLY A 53 -7.38 -15.80 -14.19
CA GLY A 53 -7.27 -15.22 -12.86
C GLY A 53 -6.90 -13.73 -12.86
N LYS A 54 -7.54 -12.96 -13.72
CA LYS A 54 -7.37 -11.50 -13.80
C LYS A 54 -8.17 -10.83 -12.68
N ILE A 55 -7.53 -9.95 -11.93
CA ILE A 55 -8.19 -9.11 -10.92
C ILE A 55 -9.10 -8.09 -11.59
N GLN A 56 -10.37 -8.04 -11.19
CA GLN A 56 -11.43 -7.25 -11.79
C GLN A 56 -12.12 -6.40 -10.70
N THR A 57 -11.52 -5.28 -10.37
CA THR A 57 -12.09 -4.32 -9.38
C THR A 57 -12.84 -3.17 -10.05
N GLY A 58 -12.95 -3.19 -11.37
CA GLY A 58 -13.71 -2.23 -12.17
C GLY A 58 -15.19 -2.57 -12.33
N TYR A 59 -15.94 -1.62 -12.89
CA TYR A 59 -17.33 -1.73 -13.25
C TYR A 59 -17.50 -1.53 -14.77
N TYR A 60 -18.27 -2.37 -15.42
CA TYR A 60 -18.39 -2.46 -16.88
C TYR A 60 -19.77 -2.00 -17.36
N GLU A 61 -19.81 -0.96 -18.19
CA GLU A 61 -21.04 -0.40 -18.74
C GLU A 61 -21.72 -1.36 -19.71
N GLN A 62 -23.02 -1.58 -19.52
CA GLN A 62 -23.87 -2.45 -20.31
C GLN A 62 -24.67 -1.65 -21.37
N GLU A 63 -25.36 -2.36 -22.28
CA GLU A 63 -26.23 -1.79 -23.33
C GLU A 63 -27.28 -0.80 -22.80
N ASN A 64 -27.76 -1.04 -21.61
CA ASN A 64 -28.79 -0.24 -20.95
C ASN A 64 -28.22 0.95 -20.13
N GLY A 65 -26.90 1.19 -20.20
CA GLY A 65 -26.22 2.25 -19.45
C GLY A 65 -25.97 1.94 -17.96
N PHE A 66 -26.39 0.78 -17.47
CA PHE A 66 -26.03 0.33 -16.12
C PHE A 66 -24.63 -0.30 -16.10
N TYR A 67 -23.99 -0.29 -14.92
CA TYR A 67 -22.68 -0.88 -14.73
C TYR A 67 -22.78 -2.24 -14.01
N THR A 68 -22.18 -3.26 -14.60
CA THR A 68 -22.00 -4.57 -13.97
C THR A 68 -20.68 -4.57 -13.19
N PRO A 69 -20.66 -5.02 -11.93
CA PRO A 69 -19.45 -5.12 -11.15
C PRO A 69 -18.53 -6.24 -11.64
N GLY A 70 -17.23 -6.01 -11.62
CA GLY A 70 -16.23 -7.05 -11.84
C GLY A 70 -16.17 -8.07 -10.70
N LEU A 71 -15.51 -9.19 -10.96
CA LEU A 71 -15.50 -10.36 -10.08
C LEU A 71 -14.85 -10.10 -8.70
N ASP A 72 -14.00 -9.08 -8.58
CA ASP A 72 -13.28 -8.76 -7.33
C ASP A 72 -13.73 -7.42 -6.72
N THR A 73 -14.90 -6.93 -7.12
CA THR A 73 -15.49 -5.73 -6.49
C THR A 73 -16.23 -6.09 -5.21
N ARG A 74 -16.58 -5.08 -4.40
CA ARG A 74 -17.43 -5.26 -3.21
C ARG A 74 -18.82 -5.80 -3.55
N ASN A 75 -19.29 -5.55 -4.77
CA ASN A 75 -20.59 -6.00 -5.27
C ASN A 75 -20.43 -7.16 -6.27
N SER A 76 -19.39 -7.97 -6.09
CA SER A 76 -19.09 -9.09 -6.96
C SER A 76 -20.26 -10.06 -7.10
N PRO A 77 -20.50 -10.60 -8.31
CA PRO A 77 -21.54 -11.61 -8.51
C PRO A 77 -21.14 -13.01 -7.96
N ILE A 78 -19.88 -13.20 -7.59
CA ILE A 78 -19.36 -14.48 -7.07
C ILE A 78 -19.07 -14.45 -5.58
N ASP A 79 -18.68 -13.28 -5.04
CA ASP A 79 -18.38 -13.10 -3.60
C ASP A 79 -18.51 -11.61 -3.25
N ASP A 80 -19.66 -11.22 -2.73
CA ASP A 80 -19.96 -9.84 -2.28
C ASP A 80 -19.47 -9.56 -0.85
N TRP A 81 -18.99 -10.59 -0.15
CA TRP A 81 -18.53 -10.49 1.24
C TRP A 81 -17.09 -9.98 1.35
N ASN A 82 -16.16 -10.52 0.57
CA ASN A 82 -14.71 -10.29 0.69
C ASN A 82 -14.17 -9.22 -0.27
N GLY A 83 -15.02 -8.58 -1.05
CA GLY A 83 -14.61 -7.58 -2.03
C GLY A 83 -13.97 -6.33 -1.41
N THR A 84 -13.00 -5.77 -2.11
CA THR A 84 -12.25 -4.59 -1.66
C THR A 84 -13.07 -3.31 -1.64
N TYR A 85 -12.89 -2.48 -0.63
CA TYR A 85 -13.40 -1.11 -0.59
C TYR A 85 -12.52 -0.13 -1.36
N THR A 86 -11.21 -0.41 -1.44
CA THR A 86 -10.21 0.50 -2.00
C THR A 86 -9.94 0.30 -3.49
N GLY A 87 -10.34 -0.83 -4.06
CA GLY A 87 -9.96 -1.25 -5.40
C GLY A 87 -8.60 -1.95 -5.49
N TYR A 88 -8.01 -2.27 -4.33
CA TYR A 88 -6.72 -2.95 -4.23
C TYR A 88 -6.78 -4.12 -3.25
N TYR A 89 -5.93 -5.14 -3.48
CA TYR A 89 -5.72 -6.24 -2.54
C TYR A 89 -4.25 -6.34 -2.16
N MET A 90 -3.99 -6.96 -1.02
CA MET A 90 -2.64 -7.28 -0.59
C MET A 90 -2.09 -8.44 -1.42
N HIS A 91 -0.86 -8.30 -1.92
CA HIS A 91 -0.11 -9.35 -2.62
C HIS A 91 1.07 -9.83 -1.78
N LYS A 92 1.80 -8.90 -1.16
CA LYS A 92 2.98 -9.21 -0.37
C LYS A 92 2.67 -10.17 0.77
N GLY A 93 3.39 -11.28 0.82
CA GLY A 93 3.23 -12.30 1.87
C GLY A 93 2.06 -13.27 1.64
N VAL A 94 1.41 -13.24 0.49
CA VAL A 94 0.36 -14.19 0.11
C VAL A 94 0.93 -15.19 -0.90
N ASP A 95 0.78 -16.49 -0.62
CA ASP A 95 1.21 -17.57 -1.53
C ASP A 95 0.11 -17.84 -2.57
N PRO A 96 0.37 -17.67 -3.88
CA PRO A 96 -0.61 -17.94 -4.93
C PRO A 96 -0.98 -19.43 -5.07
N ASN A 97 -0.15 -20.34 -4.55
CA ASN A 97 -0.37 -21.77 -4.67
C ASN A 97 -1.25 -22.35 -3.56
N MET A 98 -1.64 -21.53 -2.57
CA MET A 98 -2.48 -21.94 -1.46
C MET A 98 -3.90 -21.38 -1.62
N ASP A 99 -4.90 -22.15 -1.22
CA ASP A 99 -6.25 -21.64 -1.03
C ASP A 99 -6.35 -20.95 0.35
N GLN A 100 -6.26 -19.63 0.33
CA GLN A 100 -6.25 -18.80 1.54
C GLN A 100 -7.57 -18.84 2.32
N GLN A 101 -8.65 -19.33 1.71
CA GLN A 101 -9.95 -19.46 2.38
C GLN A 101 -10.02 -20.72 3.24
N TYR A 102 -9.41 -21.81 2.80
CA TYR A 102 -9.53 -23.12 3.44
C TYR A 102 -8.23 -23.64 4.04
N GLU A 103 -7.09 -23.05 3.68
CA GLU A 103 -5.79 -23.49 4.14
C GLU A 103 -5.08 -22.41 4.97
N TYR A 104 -4.57 -22.79 6.13
CA TYR A 104 -3.72 -21.90 6.92
C TYR A 104 -2.31 -21.87 6.33
N GLN A 105 -1.93 -20.72 5.81
CA GLN A 105 -0.58 -20.51 5.33
C GLN A 105 0.40 -20.53 6.50
N LYS A 106 1.32 -21.50 6.49
CA LYS A 106 2.48 -21.51 7.40
C LYS A 106 3.53 -20.56 6.88
N TYR A 107 3.37 -19.29 7.19
CA TYR A 107 4.32 -18.25 6.82
C TYR A 107 5.17 -17.88 8.03
N PRO A 108 6.52 -18.00 7.95
CA PRO A 108 7.38 -17.58 9.06
C PRO A 108 7.23 -16.09 9.28
N TYR A 109 6.82 -15.69 10.48
CA TYR A 109 6.76 -14.29 10.86
C TYR A 109 8.18 -13.69 10.93
N ARG A 110 8.42 -12.68 10.14
CA ARG A 110 9.71 -11.96 10.13
C ARG A 110 9.62 -10.79 11.09
N GLN A 111 10.28 -10.89 12.22
CA GLN A 111 10.35 -9.79 13.19
C GLN A 111 11.23 -8.66 12.69
N ILE A 112 12.40 -8.99 12.15
CA ILE A 112 13.40 -8.04 11.63
C ILE A 112 14.02 -8.65 10.38
N ARG A 113 14.32 -7.82 9.39
CA ARG A 113 15.11 -8.21 8.21
C ARG A 113 16.18 -7.18 7.90
N TYR A 114 17.19 -7.59 7.17
CA TYR A 114 18.37 -6.77 6.92
C TYR A 114 18.08 -5.40 6.29
N ALA A 115 17.06 -5.31 5.42
CA ALA A 115 16.64 -4.03 4.84
C ALA A 115 16.18 -3.02 5.92
N GLU A 116 15.55 -3.49 6.98
CA GLU A 116 15.17 -2.62 8.10
C GLU A 116 16.41 -2.10 8.84
N ILE A 117 17.42 -2.95 9.05
CA ILE A 117 18.68 -2.53 9.68
C ILE A 117 19.39 -1.47 8.84
N LEU A 118 19.45 -1.64 7.51
CA LEU A 118 20.01 -0.63 6.60
C LEU A 118 19.25 0.69 6.68
N LEU A 119 17.92 0.64 6.74
CA LEU A 119 17.08 1.84 6.88
C LEU A 119 17.26 2.49 8.25
N ASN A 120 17.35 1.72 9.32
CA ASN A 120 17.60 2.26 10.66
C ASN A 120 18.95 3.01 10.71
N TYR A 121 20.00 2.43 10.11
CA TYR A 121 21.29 3.07 10.02
C TYR A 121 21.25 4.35 9.16
N ALA A 122 20.58 4.29 8.00
CA ALA A 122 20.42 5.46 7.14
C ALA A 122 19.68 6.60 7.85
N GLU A 123 18.69 6.31 8.69
CA GLU A 123 18.01 7.32 9.49
C GLU A 123 18.96 7.99 10.50
N CYS A 124 19.76 7.19 11.21
CA CYS A 124 20.77 7.75 12.13
C CYS A 124 21.73 8.69 11.38
N CYS A 125 22.21 8.30 10.19
CA CYS A 125 23.06 9.14 9.37
C CYS A 125 22.38 10.45 8.95
N ILE A 126 21.07 10.42 8.60
CA ILE A 126 20.32 11.63 8.28
C ILE A 126 20.27 12.59 9.48
N GLU A 127 19.98 12.07 10.67
CA GLU A 127 19.89 12.89 11.87
C GLU A 127 21.23 13.46 12.31
N LEU A 128 22.34 12.79 11.99
CA LEU A 128 23.71 13.26 12.22
C LEU A 128 24.25 14.18 11.12
N GLY A 129 23.50 14.39 10.03
CA GLY A 129 23.94 15.19 8.89
C GLY A 129 24.89 14.47 7.92
N GLU A 130 25.09 13.15 8.10
CA GLU A 130 25.95 12.31 7.26
C GLU A 130 25.19 11.86 5.98
N TYR A 131 24.78 12.82 5.16
CA TYR A 131 23.85 12.58 4.06
C TYR A 131 24.41 11.67 2.97
N ALA A 132 25.71 11.69 2.71
CA ALA A 132 26.34 10.81 1.73
C ALA A 132 26.23 9.33 2.15
N GLU A 133 26.51 9.06 3.41
CA GLU A 133 26.41 7.71 3.97
C GLU A 133 24.94 7.24 4.01
N ALA A 134 24.02 8.10 4.42
CA ALA A 134 22.59 7.80 4.40
C ALA A 134 22.10 7.39 2.99
N ARG A 135 22.45 8.19 1.95
CA ARG A 135 22.09 7.87 0.57
C ARG A 135 22.65 6.54 0.10
N LYS A 136 23.88 6.22 0.47
CA LYS A 136 24.50 4.94 0.13
C LYS A 136 23.64 3.75 0.58
N TYR A 137 23.17 3.74 1.83
CA TYR A 137 22.35 2.64 2.35
C TYR A 137 20.92 2.65 1.81
N ILE A 138 20.32 3.79 1.59
CA ILE A 138 19.04 3.90 0.89
C ILE A 138 19.17 3.35 -0.53
N ASN A 139 20.24 3.72 -1.24
CA ASN A 139 20.49 3.30 -2.61
C ASN A 139 20.76 1.78 -2.74
N LEU A 140 21.33 1.12 -1.73
CA LEU A 140 21.41 -0.35 -1.72
C LEU A 140 20.04 -1.00 -1.82
N ILE A 141 19.05 -0.46 -1.11
CA ILE A 141 17.66 -0.96 -1.13
C ILE A 141 17.01 -0.65 -2.47
N ARG A 142 17.17 0.59 -2.95
CA ARG A 142 16.60 1.03 -4.23
C ARG A 142 17.16 0.22 -5.40
N HIS A 143 18.46 0.03 -5.48
CA HIS A 143 19.10 -0.77 -6.54
C HIS A 143 18.66 -2.23 -6.49
N ARG A 144 18.56 -2.83 -5.31
CA ARG A 144 17.99 -4.19 -5.17
C ARG A 144 16.58 -4.29 -5.75
N ALA A 145 15.78 -3.23 -5.59
CA ALA A 145 14.41 -3.13 -6.13
C ALA A 145 14.38 -2.66 -7.60
N ASN A 146 15.51 -2.58 -8.27
CA ASN A 146 15.64 -2.06 -9.64
C ASN A 146 15.14 -0.62 -9.80
N MET A 147 15.29 0.20 -8.74
CA MET A 147 14.99 1.62 -8.74
C MET A 147 16.27 2.44 -8.89
N PRO A 148 16.23 3.62 -9.54
CA PRO A 148 17.37 4.53 -9.58
C PRO A 148 17.74 4.99 -8.17
N GLY A 149 19.04 5.16 -7.93
CA GLY A 149 19.54 5.73 -6.69
C GLY A 149 19.11 7.19 -6.51
N LEU A 150 19.15 7.66 -5.27
CA LEU A 150 19.00 9.08 -4.97
C LEU A 150 20.27 9.83 -5.40
N ASP A 151 20.10 10.97 -6.05
CA ASP A 151 21.16 11.84 -6.51
C ASP A 151 21.94 12.48 -5.33
N GLU A 152 23.20 12.84 -5.56
CA GLU A 152 24.07 13.43 -4.53
C GLU A 152 23.56 14.79 -4.01
N SER A 153 22.78 15.51 -4.81
CA SER A 153 22.14 16.76 -4.42
C SER A 153 21.03 16.61 -3.40
N VAL A 154 20.45 15.41 -3.27
CA VAL A 154 19.37 15.11 -2.30
C VAL A 154 19.94 15.09 -0.89
N SER A 155 19.57 16.06 -0.06
CA SER A 155 20.13 16.26 1.30
C SER A 155 19.10 16.88 2.26
N GLY A 156 19.42 17.00 3.53
CA GLY A 156 18.59 17.67 4.53
C GLY A 156 17.17 17.11 4.61
N ASN A 157 16.19 18.00 4.60
CA ASN A 157 14.78 17.61 4.71
C ASN A 157 14.28 16.83 3.48
N ASP A 158 14.77 17.10 2.29
CA ASP A 158 14.35 16.32 1.10
C ASP A 158 14.82 14.86 1.21
N LEU A 159 16.05 14.64 1.68
CA LEU A 159 16.55 13.29 1.93
C LEU A 159 15.73 12.59 3.02
N ARG A 160 15.34 13.32 4.10
CA ARG A 160 14.49 12.77 5.16
C ARG A 160 13.13 12.30 4.62
N GLU A 161 12.48 13.10 3.78
CA GLU A 161 11.19 12.75 3.19
C GLU A 161 11.31 11.59 2.18
N ARG A 162 12.40 11.56 1.39
CA ARG A 162 12.70 10.43 0.50
C ARG A 162 12.94 9.15 1.29
N TYR A 163 13.71 9.24 2.37
CA TYR A 163 13.93 8.12 3.29
C TYR A 163 12.63 7.60 3.91
N ARG A 164 11.78 8.49 4.40
CA ARG A 164 10.49 8.11 5.00
C ARG A 164 9.57 7.39 4.00
N ASN A 165 9.56 7.87 2.76
CA ASN A 165 8.85 7.22 1.67
C ASN A 165 9.45 5.84 1.33
N GLU A 166 10.77 5.75 1.20
CA GLU A 166 11.47 4.50 0.92
C GLU A 166 11.19 3.44 2.01
N ARG A 167 11.27 3.84 3.27
CA ARG A 167 10.94 2.98 4.41
C ARG A 167 9.48 2.50 4.37
N ASN A 168 8.55 3.38 4.07
CA ASN A 168 7.13 3.05 3.97
C ASN A 168 6.83 2.06 2.83
N ILE A 169 7.52 2.19 1.69
CA ILE A 169 7.39 1.27 0.55
C ILE A 169 8.04 -0.07 0.85
N GLU A 170 9.29 -0.04 1.31
CA GLU A 170 10.08 -1.24 1.54
C GLU A 170 9.48 -2.14 2.63
N LEU A 171 9.02 -1.56 3.72
CA LEU A 171 8.45 -2.25 4.88
C LEU A 171 6.92 -2.30 4.87
N ALA A 172 6.28 -2.06 3.72
CA ALA A 172 4.84 -2.17 3.59
C ALA A 172 4.34 -3.55 4.05
N TYR A 173 3.27 -3.58 4.85
CA TYR A 173 2.69 -4.77 5.50
C TYR A 173 3.62 -5.52 6.51
N GLU A 174 4.69 -4.86 6.97
CA GLU A 174 5.59 -5.42 7.98
C GLU A 174 5.44 -4.75 9.36
N GLN A 175 4.30 -4.09 9.60
CA GLN A 175 3.86 -3.46 10.85
C GLN A 175 4.69 -2.23 11.30
N ASN A 176 5.77 -1.88 10.62
CA ASN A 176 6.66 -0.77 11.02
C ASN A 176 5.99 0.60 10.95
N ARG A 177 5.05 0.81 10.02
CA ARG A 177 4.40 2.11 9.81
C ARG A 177 3.70 2.65 11.05
N PHE A 178 3.07 1.77 11.85
CA PHE A 178 2.39 2.16 13.09
C PHE A 178 3.35 2.86 14.09
N PHE A 179 4.55 2.31 14.23
CA PHE A 179 5.58 2.86 15.12
C PHE A 179 6.27 4.08 14.49
N ASP A 180 6.58 4.04 13.21
CA ASP A 180 7.28 5.11 12.49
C ASP A 180 6.52 6.44 12.54
N ILE A 181 5.21 6.45 12.24
CA ILE A 181 4.41 7.68 12.26
C ILE A 181 4.30 8.30 13.66
N ARG A 182 4.38 7.46 14.70
CA ARG A 182 4.36 7.91 16.09
C ARG A 182 5.69 8.49 16.54
N ARG A 183 6.79 7.76 16.32
CA ARG A 183 8.12 8.23 16.69
C ARG A 183 8.57 9.46 15.91
N TRP A 184 8.12 9.62 14.67
CA TRP A 184 8.36 10.81 13.85
C TRP A 184 7.39 11.95 14.15
N MET A 185 6.38 11.75 14.98
CA MET A 185 5.34 12.73 15.34
C MET A 185 4.60 13.31 14.12
N ILE A 186 4.40 12.50 13.06
CA ILE A 186 3.78 12.91 11.80
C ILE A 186 2.36 12.35 11.61
N ALA A 187 1.78 11.73 12.62
CA ALA A 187 0.48 11.10 12.51
C ALA A 187 -0.64 12.06 12.03
N PRO A 188 -0.74 13.32 12.49
CA PRO A 188 -1.75 14.26 11.99
C PRO A 188 -1.62 14.55 10.49
N ASP A 189 -0.39 14.48 9.95
CA ASP A 189 -0.11 14.79 8.55
C ASP A 189 -0.40 13.61 7.62
N VAL A 190 -0.24 12.38 8.10
CA VAL A 190 -0.32 11.17 7.27
C VAL A 190 -1.58 10.33 7.50
N ILE A 191 -2.24 10.47 8.66
CA ILE A 191 -3.52 9.82 8.93
C ILE A 191 -4.63 10.72 8.38
N LYS A 192 -4.90 10.58 7.10
CA LYS A 192 -6.00 11.24 6.39
C LYS A 192 -7.09 10.23 6.08
N ASN A 193 -8.25 10.70 5.61
CA ASN A 193 -9.32 9.82 5.13
C ASN A 193 -8.77 8.78 4.17
N ALA A 194 -9.18 7.54 4.34
CA ALA A 194 -8.76 6.47 3.46
C ALA A 194 -9.41 6.65 2.08
N GLN A 195 -8.59 6.57 1.06
CA GLN A 195 -9.03 6.70 -0.33
C GLN A 195 -8.99 5.34 -1.02
N GLY A 196 -9.86 5.17 -1.96
CA GLY A 196 -9.88 4.07 -2.91
C GLY A 196 -9.99 4.63 -4.33
N ILE A 197 -10.00 3.72 -5.27
CA ILE A 197 -10.17 4.04 -6.68
C ILE A 197 -11.51 3.47 -7.18
N ASP A 198 -12.27 4.27 -7.89
CA ASP A 198 -13.42 3.84 -8.67
C ASP A 198 -13.00 3.71 -10.13
N ILE A 199 -13.27 2.58 -10.73
CA ILE A 199 -12.80 2.22 -12.07
C ILE A 199 -14.01 1.91 -12.92
N ARG A 200 -14.22 2.69 -13.98
CA ARG A 200 -15.36 2.57 -14.88
C ARG A 200 -14.88 2.27 -16.29
N TYR A 201 -15.31 1.14 -16.84
CA TYR A 201 -15.09 0.77 -18.22
C TYR A 201 -16.30 1.22 -19.05
N PRO A 202 -16.18 2.28 -19.87
CA PRO A 202 -17.25 2.68 -20.80
C PRO A 202 -17.53 1.56 -21.81
N LYS A 203 -18.77 1.46 -22.25
CA LYS A 203 -19.18 0.49 -23.25
C LYS A 203 -18.30 0.56 -24.51
N GLY A 204 -17.79 -0.58 -24.93
CA GLY A 204 -16.93 -0.69 -26.12
C GLY A 204 -15.52 -0.12 -25.96
N SER A 205 -15.11 0.21 -24.73
CA SER A 205 -13.76 0.68 -24.43
C SER A 205 -13.03 -0.27 -23.47
N ASP A 206 -11.81 -0.64 -23.82
CA ASP A 206 -10.89 -1.37 -22.96
C ASP A 206 -10.09 -0.42 -22.05
N THR A 207 -10.28 0.90 -22.21
CA THR A 207 -9.61 1.92 -21.40
C THR A 207 -10.56 2.43 -20.35
N PRO A 208 -10.30 2.16 -19.05
CA PRO A 208 -11.16 2.62 -17.99
C PRO A 208 -10.96 4.09 -17.66
N ILE A 209 -11.97 4.68 -17.03
CA ILE A 209 -11.91 5.98 -16.38
C ILE A 209 -11.67 5.74 -14.89
N TYR A 210 -10.64 6.37 -14.36
CA TYR A 210 -10.26 6.29 -12.96
C TYR A 210 -10.71 7.53 -12.21
N SER A 211 -11.29 7.34 -11.03
CA SER A 211 -11.57 8.44 -10.10
C SER A 211 -11.25 8.04 -8.66
N ILE A 212 -10.78 9.00 -7.87
CA ILE A 212 -10.50 8.78 -6.45
C ILE A 212 -11.80 8.93 -5.68
N LYS A 213 -12.08 7.98 -4.78
CA LYS A 213 -13.20 8.04 -3.86
C LYS A 213 -12.73 7.95 -2.41
N GLU A 214 -13.41 8.62 -1.51
CA GLU A 214 -13.24 8.40 -0.08
C GLU A 214 -13.95 7.10 0.33
N VAL A 215 -13.26 6.25 1.09
CA VAL A 215 -13.81 4.96 1.55
C VAL A 215 -13.99 4.92 3.07
N GLN A 216 -13.24 5.72 3.80
CA GLN A 216 -13.36 5.79 5.26
C GLN A 216 -12.86 7.14 5.77
N ALA A 217 -13.69 7.85 6.51
CA ALA A 217 -13.25 9.01 7.27
C ALA A 217 -12.36 8.57 8.44
N ARG A 218 -11.28 9.30 8.67
CA ARG A 218 -10.34 9.06 9.77
C ARG A 218 -10.05 10.38 10.48
N SER A 219 -9.88 10.30 11.79
CA SER A 219 -9.42 11.42 12.61
C SER A 219 -8.23 11.01 13.45
N TRP A 220 -7.41 11.99 13.80
CA TRP A 220 -6.30 11.82 14.73
C TRP A 220 -6.47 12.75 15.92
N ASP A 221 -6.26 12.20 17.10
CA ASP A 221 -6.13 12.96 18.34
C ASP A 221 -4.71 12.72 18.90
N ASN A 222 -4.03 13.75 19.37
CA ASN A 222 -2.64 13.66 19.84
C ASN A 222 -2.47 12.72 21.04
N LYS A 223 -3.50 12.47 21.84
CA LYS A 223 -3.46 11.41 22.86
C LYS A 223 -3.14 10.02 22.29
N ASN A 224 -3.46 9.78 21.02
CA ASN A 224 -3.21 8.51 20.34
C ASN A 224 -1.73 8.24 20.01
N TYR A 225 -0.82 9.19 20.30
CA TYR A 225 0.62 8.91 20.26
C TYR A 225 1.03 7.90 21.33
N LEU A 226 0.35 7.89 22.45
CA LEU A 226 0.53 6.91 23.52
C LEU A 226 -0.58 5.86 23.45
N LEU A 227 -0.27 4.65 23.86
CA LEU A 227 -1.29 3.63 24.04
C LEU A 227 -2.10 3.94 25.32
N PRO A 228 -3.41 3.71 25.32
CA PRO A 228 -4.22 3.92 26.51
C PRO A 228 -3.82 2.92 27.60
N ILE A 229 -3.88 3.37 28.86
CA ILE A 229 -3.74 2.49 30.03
C ILE A 229 -4.97 1.58 30.06
N SER A 230 -4.77 0.28 30.28
CA SER A 230 -5.88 -0.66 30.34
C SER A 230 -6.85 -0.30 31.48
N LEU A 231 -8.14 -0.53 31.27
CA LEU A 231 -9.17 -0.24 32.27
C LEU A 231 -8.89 -0.99 33.58
N GLU A 232 -8.38 -2.20 33.50
CA GLU A 232 -8.02 -3.01 34.66
C GLU A 232 -6.96 -2.36 35.52
N GLU A 233 -5.92 -1.79 34.90
CA GLU A 233 -4.87 -1.06 35.65
C GLU A 233 -5.39 0.25 36.24
N MET A 234 -6.22 0.96 35.49
CA MET A 234 -6.88 2.18 36.01
C MET A 234 -7.74 1.88 37.25
N GLN A 235 -8.43 0.75 37.28
CA GLN A 235 -9.25 0.33 38.44
C GLN A 235 -8.41 -0.07 39.65
N LYS A 236 -7.20 -0.58 39.44
CA LYS A 236 -6.28 -0.95 40.55
C LYS A 236 -5.58 0.25 41.19
N ASN A 237 -5.43 1.34 40.45
CA ASN A 237 -4.69 2.51 40.93
C ASN A 237 -5.38 3.82 40.54
N ALA A 238 -6.05 4.42 41.52
CA ALA A 238 -6.79 5.69 41.36
C ALA A 238 -5.90 6.91 41.02
N ASN A 239 -4.57 6.80 41.16
CA ASN A 239 -3.63 7.86 40.81
C ASN A 239 -3.24 7.85 39.31
N LEU A 240 -3.64 6.83 38.56
CA LEU A 240 -3.42 6.81 37.10
C LEU A 240 -4.39 7.76 36.42
N ILE A 241 -3.85 8.56 35.52
CA ILE A 241 -4.61 9.46 34.66
C ILE A 241 -4.52 8.93 33.22
N GLN A 242 -5.67 8.73 32.59
CA GLN A 242 -5.72 8.30 31.20
C GLN A 242 -5.26 9.41 30.25
N ASN A 243 -4.44 9.07 29.27
CA ASN A 243 -4.00 9.98 28.21
C ASN A 243 -5.11 10.28 27.19
#